data_3184231cf3fc2041022698177f60a7fc
#
_entry.id   3184231cf3fc2041022698177f60a7fc
#
_cell.length_a   1.000
_cell.length_b   1.000
_cell.length_c   1.000
_cell.angle_alpha   90.00
_cell.angle_beta   90.00
_cell.angle_gamma   90.00
#
_symmetry.space_group_name_H-M   'P 1'
#
loop_
_entity.id
_entity.type
_entity.pdbx_description
1 polymer ?
#
loop_
_entity_poly.entity_id
_entity_poly.type
_entity_poly.pdbx_seq_one_letter_code
_entity_poly.pdbx_strand_id
1 'polypeptide(L)'
;MIETRGLRKSYRSRAGRETKTVDAVRGVDLDVAAGEIFGFLGPNGAGKTTTLRMLATLIEPDGGDATVAGADLRKDPAEVRRRIGYVAQGGSTWDESSAREELVLQARLYGIGKAEAHRRAERALEAFQLTEYADRKCKTYSGGQRRRVEIALGIIHEPKIVFLDEPTTGLDPQSRAHMWDEIRRLRTEGMTVFITTHYLDEADALCDRIAIMDHGEVVAEGTPAELKREISGEVVIVGLDAPSTPRAAELLDTEAYVSKLETVDEGGLRLYVDEGATAIPQVLRRLDHAGLDLRSIELHRPSLDDVFLTKTGRSLRES
;
A
#
# COMPACT_ATOMS: atom_id res chain seq x y z
N MET A 1 -11.50 -6.55 11.53
CA MET A 1 -12.30 -6.56 10.28
C MET A 1 -11.95 -7.75 9.39
N ILE A 2 -10.68 -8.06 9.24
CA ILE A 2 -10.17 -9.29 8.63
C ILE A 2 -9.28 -10.00 9.63
N GLU A 3 -9.44 -11.30 9.76
CA GLU A 3 -8.55 -12.17 10.52
C GLU A 3 -8.21 -13.38 9.65
N THR A 4 -6.92 -13.69 9.47
CA THR A 4 -6.49 -14.90 8.76
C THR A 4 -5.47 -15.67 9.59
N ARG A 5 -5.47 -16.99 9.47
CA ARG A 5 -4.52 -17.88 10.11
C ARG A 5 -4.05 -18.94 9.12
N GLY A 6 -2.77 -18.88 8.80
CA GLY A 6 -2.12 -19.84 7.92
C GLY A 6 -2.71 -19.93 6.51
N LEU A 7 -3.20 -18.80 5.94
CA LEU A 7 -3.87 -18.80 4.64
C LEU A 7 -2.91 -19.24 3.53
N ARG A 8 -3.31 -20.20 2.69
CA ARG A 8 -2.44 -20.81 1.67
C ARG A 8 -3.12 -20.94 0.33
N LYS A 9 -2.32 -20.78 -0.74
CA LYS A 9 -2.75 -21.04 -2.12
C LYS A 9 -1.60 -21.49 -3.00
N SER A 10 -1.81 -22.61 -3.72
CA SER A 10 -0.88 -23.13 -4.71
C SER A 10 -1.56 -23.25 -6.06
N TYR A 11 -0.83 -22.97 -7.12
CA TYR A 11 -1.28 -23.16 -8.50
C TYR A 11 -0.47 -24.26 -9.17
N ARG A 12 -1.15 -25.10 -9.92
CA ARG A 12 -0.52 -26.12 -10.75
C ARG A 12 -0.62 -25.72 -12.22
N SER A 13 0.52 -25.56 -12.87
CA SER A 13 0.60 -25.34 -14.31
C SER A 13 1.23 -26.56 -15.00
N ARG A 14 0.68 -26.94 -16.14
CA ARG A 14 1.28 -27.96 -16.99
C ARG A 14 2.14 -27.28 -18.07
N ALA A 15 3.44 -27.53 -18.03
CA ALA A 15 4.37 -27.14 -19.09
C ALA A 15 4.85 -28.44 -19.80
N GLY A 16 4.14 -28.84 -20.85
CA GLY A 16 4.41 -30.10 -21.52
C GLY A 16 4.07 -31.34 -20.66
N ARG A 17 5.06 -32.21 -20.37
CA ARG A 17 4.91 -33.38 -19.52
C ARG A 17 5.15 -33.12 -18.04
N GLU A 18 5.69 -31.97 -17.68
CA GLU A 18 5.98 -31.61 -16.28
C GLU A 18 4.86 -30.78 -15.67
N THR A 19 4.51 -31.10 -14.43
CA THR A 19 3.59 -30.29 -13.61
C THR A 19 4.44 -29.46 -12.68
N LYS A 20 4.42 -28.13 -12.86
CA LYS A 20 5.06 -27.18 -11.96
C LYS A 20 4.01 -26.67 -10.96
N THR A 21 4.29 -26.83 -9.67
CA THR A 21 3.50 -26.23 -8.60
C THR A 21 4.18 -24.94 -8.17
N VAL A 22 3.38 -23.86 -8.03
CA VAL A 22 3.82 -22.55 -7.52
C VAL A 22 2.98 -22.24 -6.29
N ASP A 23 3.63 -22.16 -5.14
CA ASP A 23 3.01 -21.74 -3.89
C ASP A 23 2.93 -20.21 -3.87
N ALA A 24 1.77 -19.69 -4.27
CA ALA A 24 1.55 -18.27 -4.40
C ALA A 24 1.30 -17.58 -3.04
N VAL A 25 0.78 -18.34 -2.05
CA VAL A 25 0.56 -17.87 -0.67
C VAL A 25 0.93 -19.02 0.27
N ARG A 26 1.83 -18.76 1.24
CA ARG A 26 2.53 -19.80 2.01
C ARG A 26 2.20 -19.79 3.51
N GLY A 27 1.04 -19.29 3.90
CA GLY A 27 0.63 -19.27 5.30
C GLY A 27 0.54 -17.83 5.83
N VAL A 28 -0.27 -17.02 5.20
CA VAL A 28 -0.44 -15.61 5.55
C VAL A 28 -1.36 -15.47 6.76
N ASP A 29 -0.84 -14.83 7.81
CA ASP A 29 -1.56 -14.37 8.98
C ASP A 29 -1.76 -12.85 8.86
N LEU A 30 -2.99 -12.38 9.06
CA LEU A 30 -3.33 -10.95 9.03
C LEU A 30 -4.37 -10.65 10.11
N ASP A 31 -4.26 -9.46 10.67
CA ASP A 31 -5.28 -8.85 11.51
C ASP A 31 -5.52 -7.40 11.07
N VAL A 32 -6.67 -7.16 10.42
CA VAL A 32 -7.05 -5.83 9.92
C VAL A 32 -8.18 -5.27 10.76
N ALA A 33 -7.96 -4.10 11.35
CA ALA A 33 -8.93 -3.42 12.19
C ALA A 33 -10.09 -2.82 11.36
N ALA A 34 -11.18 -2.47 12.03
CA ALA A 34 -12.27 -1.75 11.39
C ALA A 34 -11.93 -0.27 11.22
N GLY A 35 -12.21 0.29 10.06
CA GLY A 35 -12.03 1.72 9.78
C GLY A 35 -10.59 2.15 9.50
N GLU A 36 -9.66 1.21 9.23
CA GLU A 36 -8.32 1.53 8.79
C GLU A 36 -8.15 1.38 7.27
N ILE A 37 -7.16 2.05 6.72
CA ILE A 37 -6.59 1.76 5.40
C ILE A 37 -5.41 0.82 5.60
N PHE A 38 -5.58 -0.45 5.21
CA PHE A 38 -4.54 -1.47 5.31
C PHE A 38 -3.89 -1.70 3.94
N GLY A 39 -2.58 -1.53 3.87
CA GLY A 39 -1.78 -1.71 2.66
C GLY A 39 -1.14 -3.09 2.59
N PHE A 40 -1.24 -3.75 1.44
CA PHE A 40 -0.55 -5.00 1.16
C PHE A 40 0.50 -4.74 0.09
N LEU A 41 1.74 -4.48 0.55
CA LEU A 41 2.86 -4.01 -0.26
C LEU A 41 3.75 -5.17 -0.70
N GLY A 42 4.27 -5.13 -1.92
CA GLY A 42 5.25 -6.10 -2.39
C GLY A 42 5.39 -6.11 -3.91
N PRO A 43 6.39 -6.81 -4.46
CA PRO A 43 6.63 -6.88 -5.89
C PRO A 43 5.55 -7.68 -6.63
N ASN A 44 5.60 -7.63 -7.95
CA ASN A 44 4.76 -8.45 -8.80
C ASN A 44 5.07 -9.93 -8.54
N GLY A 45 4.01 -10.74 -8.42
CA GLY A 45 4.17 -12.17 -8.10
C GLY A 45 4.40 -12.50 -6.62
N ALA A 46 4.46 -11.52 -5.70
CA ALA A 46 4.59 -11.77 -4.26
C ALA A 46 3.40 -12.52 -3.64
N GLY A 47 2.24 -12.56 -4.32
CA GLY A 47 1.02 -13.21 -3.83
C GLY A 47 -0.10 -12.26 -3.40
N LYS A 48 0.09 -10.95 -3.50
CA LYS A 48 -0.87 -9.90 -3.09
C LYS A 48 -2.28 -10.10 -3.67
N THR A 49 -2.39 -10.08 -4.99
CA THR A 49 -3.68 -10.28 -5.70
C THR A 49 -4.28 -11.66 -5.41
N THR A 50 -3.47 -12.70 -5.24
CA THR A 50 -3.96 -14.03 -4.87
C THR A 50 -4.58 -14.00 -3.48
N THR A 51 -3.92 -13.41 -2.49
CA THR A 51 -4.46 -13.26 -1.12
C THR A 51 -5.74 -12.45 -1.14
N LEU A 52 -5.74 -11.31 -1.82
CA LEU A 52 -6.92 -10.45 -1.94
C LEU A 52 -8.10 -11.18 -2.60
N ARG A 53 -7.86 -11.97 -3.66
CA ARG A 53 -8.90 -12.78 -4.31
C ARG A 53 -9.46 -13.88 -3.42
N MET A 54 -8.64 -14.49 -2.55
CA MET A 54 -9.14 -15.42 -1.53
C MET A 54 -10.05 -14.71 -0.54
N LEU A 55 -9.63 -13.57 0.02
CA LEU A 55 -10.42 -12.77 0.97
C LEU A 55 -11.72 -12.26 0.36
N ALA A 56 -11.71 -11.96 -0.94
CA ALA A 56 -12.90 -11.56 -1.70
C ALA A 56 -13.77 -12.75 -2.16
N THR A 57 -13.46 -13.97 -1.76
CA THR A 57 -14.17 -15.20 -2.16
C THR A 57 -14.18 -15.50 -3.66
N LEU A 58 -13.26 -14.94 -4.42
CA LEU A 58 -13.13 -15.18 -5.86
C LEU A 58 -12.39 -16.48 -6.18
N ILE A 59 -11.54 -16.93 -5.27
CA ILE A 59 -10.85 -18.21 -5.31
C ILE A 59 -10.86 -18.84 -3.91
N GLU A 60 -10.93 -20.17 -3.84
CA GLU A 60 -10.86 -20.88 -2.58
C GLU A 60 -9.41 -21.03 -2.10
N PRO A 61 -9.12 -20.80 -0.80
CA PRO A 61 -7.84 -21.13 -0.21
C PRO A 61 -7.64 -22.64 -0.12
N ASP A 62 -6.40 -23.11 -0.34
CA ASP A 62 -6.05 -24.54 -0.20
C ASP A 62 -5.83 -24.92 1.27
N GLY A 63 -5.55 -23.94 2.16
CA GLY A 63 -5.35 -24.14 3.60
C GLY A 63 -5.54 -22.85 4.38
N GLY A 64 -5.59 -23.01 5.70
CA GLY A 64 -5.79 -21.92 6.65
C GLY A 64 -7.27 -21.51 6.79
N ASP A 65 -7.51 -20.61 7.72
CA ASP A 65 -8.84 -20.09 8.06
C ASP A 65 -8.86 -18.57 7.89
N ALA A 66 -10.02 -18.00 7.55
CA ALA A 66 -10.20 -16.57 7.46
C ALA A 66 -11.62 -16.15 7.86
N THR A 67 -11.70 -15.03 8.55
CA THR A 67 -12.94 -14.29 8.83
C THR A 67 -12.84 -12.92 8.17
N VAL A 68 -13.85 -12.55 7.38
CA VAL A 68 -13.90 -11.26 6.68
C VAL A 68 -15.22 -10.57 7.00
N ALA A 69 -15.15 -9.35 7.50
CA ALA A 69 -16.32 -8.56 7.91
C ALA A 69 -17.25 -9.31 8.90
N GLY A 70 -16.67 -10.20 9.73
CA GLY A 70 -17.40 -11.01 10.70
C GLY A 70 -18.12 -12.24 10.12
N ALA A 71 -17.75 -12.70 8.91
CA ALA A 71 -18.25 -13.92 8.30
C ALA A 71 -17.10 -14.87 7.96
N ASP A 72 -17.29 -16.17 8.18
CA ASP A 72 -16.31 -17.20 7.86
C ASP A 72 -16.19 -17.36 6.34
N LEU A 73 -14.96 -17.29 5.83
CA LEU A 73 -14.67 -17.27 4.40
C LEU A 73 -15.14 -18.55 3.67
N ARG A 74 -15.09 -19.70 4.33
CA ARG A 74 -15.43 -20.99 3.74
C ARG A 74 -16.88 -21.42 4.01
N LYS A 75 -17.38 -21.13 5.24
CA LYS A 75 -18.74 -21.55 5.64
C LYS A 75 -19.80 -20.64 5.08
N ASP A 76 -19.52 -19.32 5.05
CA ASP A 76 -20.48 -18.30 4.67
C ASP A 76 -19.99 -17.34 3.58
N PRO A 77 -19.45 -17.84 2.44
CA PRO A 77 -18.89 -16.98 1.39
C PRO A 77 -19.92 -16.03 0.77
N ALA A 78 -21.21 -16.38 0.79
CA ALA A 78 -22.27 -15.51 0.33
C ALA A 78 -22.48 -14.30 1.26
N GLU A 79 -22.32 -14.49 2.57
CA GLU A 79 -22.38 -13.40 3.54
C GLU A 79 -21.14 -12.49 3.45
N VAL A 80 -19.96 -13.08 3.25
CA VAL A 80 -18.75 -12.29 2.96
C VAL A 80 -19.01 -11.38 1.76
N ARG A 81 -19.47 -11.90 0.61
CA ARG A 81 -19.75 -11.11 -0.62
C ARG A 81 -20.77 -9.99 -0.41
N ARG A 82 -21.74 -10.16 0.48
CA ARG A 82 -22.68 -9.08 0.80
C ARG A 82 -22.07 -7.93 1.58
N ARG A 83 -20.99 -8.21 2.34
CA ARG A 83 -20.35 -7.25 3.25
C ARG A 83 -19.12 -6.60 2.68
N ILE A 84 -18.63 -7.06 1.54
CA ILE A 84 -17.41 -6.56 0.91
C ILE A 84 -17.70 -5.88 -0.43
N GLY A 85 -16.88 -4.88 -0.77
CA GLY A 85 -16.70 -4.39 -2.13
C GLY A 85 -15.39 -4.94 -2.72
N TYR A 86 -15.32 -5.11 -4.03
CA TYR A 86 -14.11 -5.54 -4.71
C TYR A 86 -13.92 -4.76 -6.01
N VAL A 87 -12.75 -4.18 -6.19
CA VAL A 87 -12.36 -3.42 -7.38
C VAL A 87 -11.09 -4.04 -7.95
N ALA A 88 -11.21 -4.69 -9.09
CA ALA A 88 -10.11 -5.38 -9.75
C ALA A 88 -9.12 -4.40 -10.40
N GLN A 89 -7.87 -4.83 -10.61
CA GLN A 89 -6.84 -4.08 -11.34
C GLN A 89 -7.22 -3.82 -12.80
N GLY A 90 -7.87 -4.75 -13.47
CA GLY A 90 -8.13 -4.73 -14.91
C GLY A 90 -9.35 -3.96 -15.37
N GLY A 91 -10.03 -3.24 -14.48
CA GLY A 91 -11.26 -2.53 -14.81
C GLY A 91 -12.51 -3.44 -14.88
N SER A 92 -13.70 -2.85 -14.67
CA SER A 92 -14.96 -3.58 -14.65
C SER A 92 -16.12 -2.86 -15.36
N THR A 93 -15.86 -1.66 -15.91
CA THR A 93 -16.89 -0.88 -16.60
C THR A 93 -17.12 -1.37 -18.02
N TRP A 94 -18.36 -1.33 -18.47
CA TRP A 94 -18.74 -1.66 -19.84
C TRP A 94 -18.63 -0.44 -20.76
N ASP A 95 -17.90 -0.59 -21.85
CA ASP A 95 -17.59 0.49 -22.78
C ASP A 95 -18.84 1.19 -23.35
N GLU A 96 -19.92 0.45 -23.59
CA GLU A 96 -21.15 0.95 -24.19
C GLU A 96 -22.19 1.45 -23.19
N SER A 97 -21.97 1.27 -21.88
CA SER A 97 -22.84 1.76 -20.82
C SER A 97 -22.39 3.11 -20.31
N SER A 98 -23.28 3.86 -19.69
CA SER A 98 -22.96 5.05 -18.90
C SER A 98 -22.69 4.69 -17.44
N ALA A 99 -21.97 5.56 -16.71
CA ALA A 99 -21.73 5.36 -15.28
C ALA A 99 -23.03 5.25 -14.48
N ARG A 100 -24.02 6.06 -14.80
CA ARG A 100 -25.34 6.03 -14.18
C ARG A 100 -26.02 4.67 -14.35
N GLU A 101 -26.04 4.16 -15.59
CA GLU A 101 -26.64 2.86 -15.89
C GLU A 101 -25.96 1.74 -15.13
N GLU A 102 -24.64 1.73 -15.11
CA GLU A 102 -23.86 0.71 -14.38
C GLU A 102 -24.07 0.76 -12.88
N LEU A 103 -24.05 1.95 -12.26
CA LEU A 103 -24.29 2.11 -10.83
C LEU A 103 -25.69 1.65 -10.43
N VAL A 104 -26.71 2.00 -11.21
CA VAL A 104 -28.08 1.54 -10.98
C VAL A 104 -28.18 0.03 -11.14
N LEU A 105 -27.58 -0.53 -12.19
CA LEU A 105 -27.56 -1.98 -12.43
C LEU A 105 -26.88 -2.72 -11.29
N GLN A 106 -25.69 -2.26 -10.88
CA GLN A 106 -24.94 -2.87 -9.78
C GLN A 106 -25.73 -2.86 -8.46
N ALA A 107 -26.34 -1.73 -8.13
CA ALA A 107 -27.21 -1.64 -6.95
C ALA A 107 -28.39 -2.63 -7.03
N ARG A 108 -28.99 -2.78 -8.21
CA ARG A 108 -30.08 -3.73 -8.46
C ARG A 108 -29.63 -5.19 -8.30
N LEU A 109 -28.42 -5.54 -8.72
CA LEU A 109 -27.85 -6.88 -8.55
C LEU A 109 -27.65 -7.25 -7.07
N TYR A 110 -27.40 -6.26 -6.21
CA TYR A 110 -27.40 -6.44 -4.74
C TYR A 110 -28.80 -6.44 -4.11
N GLY A 111 -29.89 -6.45 -4.91
CA GLY A 111 -31.28 -6.52 -4.42
C GLY A 111 -31.86 -5.18 -3.96
N ILE A 112 -31.15 -4.06 -4.18
CA ILE A 112 -31.63 -2.72 -3.81
C ILE A 112 -32.79 -2.33 -4.71
N GLY A 113 -33.88 -1.83 -4.14
CA GLY A 113 -35.09 -1.43 -4.85
C GLY A 113 -34.83 -0.34 -5.90
N LYS A 114 -35.56 -0.28 -7.02
CA LYS A 114 -35.31 0.62 -8.15
C LYS A 114 -35.12 2.09 -7.75
N ALA A 115 -36.04 2.62 -6.94
CA ALA A 115 -35.98 4.03 -6.51
C ALA A 115 -34.74 4.32 -5.66
N GLU A 116 -34.37 3.41 -4.74
CA GLU A 116 -33.16 3.55 -3.93
C GLU A 116 -31.89 3.36 -4.75
N ALA A 117 -31.89 2.45 -5.72
CA ALA A 117 -30.75 2.27 -6.63
C ALA A 117 -30.43 3.56 -7.41
N HIS A 118 -31.43 4.27 -7.90
CA HIS A 118 -31.23 5.57 -8.52
C HIS A 118 -30.68 6.61 -7.53
N ARG A 119 -31.25 6.70 -6.31
CA ARG A 119 -30.75 7.64 -5.30
C ARG A 119 -29.30 7.36 -4.92
N ARG A 120 -28.91 6.10 -4.77
CA ARG A 120 -27.53 5.71 -4.48
C ARG A 120 -26.59 6.03 -5.65
N ALA A 121 -27.03 5.78 -6.88
CA ALA A 121 -26.26 6.13 -8.08
C ALA A 121 -26.00 7.65 -8.16
N GLU A 122 -27.01 8.50 -7.91
CA GLU A 122 -26.83 9.96 -7.90
C GLU A 122 -25.83 10.38 -6.80
N ARG A 123 -25.99 9.88 -5.58
CA ARG A 123 -25.04 10.18 -4.49
C ARG A 123 -23.60 9.75 -4.83
N ALA A 124 -23.44 8.57 -5.44
CA ALA A 124 -22.13 8.09 -5.85
C ALA A 124 -21.52 8.95 -6.97
N LEU A 125 -22.33 9.33 -7.97
CA LEU A 125 -21.88 10.23 -9.06
C LEU A 125 -21.44 11.59 -8.52
N GLU A 126 -22.16 12.16 -7.58
CA GLU A 126 -21.80 13.40 -6.92
C GLU A 126 -20.51 13.24 -6.08
N ALA A 127 -20.46 12.24 -5.21
CA ALA A 127 -19.35 11.96 -4.32
C ALA A 127 -18.03 11.74 -5.07
N PHE A 128 -18.06 11.07 -6.22
CA PHE A 128 -16.89 10.81 -7.07
C PHE A 128 -16.68 11.86 -8.17
N GLN A 129 -17.39 13.00 -8.15
CA GLN A 129 -17.28 14.09 -9.13
C GLN A 129 -17.48 13.61 -10.58
N LEU A 130 -18.48 12.76 -10.79
CA LEU A 130 -18.81 12.14 -12.09
C LEU A 130 -20.11 12.69 -12.69
N THR A 131 -20.80 13.61 -12.03
CA THR A 131 -22.14 14.09 -12.43
C THR A 131 -22.18 14.63 -13.86
N GLU A 132 -21.16 15.41 -14.28
CA GLU A 132 -21.08 15.96 -15.64
C GLU A 132 -20.88 14.90 -16.73
N TYR A 133 -20.38 13.74 -16.36
CA TYR A 133 -20.07 12.63 -17.25
C TYR A 133 -21.04 11.47 -17.14
N ALA A 134 -21.99 11.54 -16.20
CA ALA A 134 -22.83 10.44 -15.74
C ALA A 134 -23.55 9.68 -16.87
N ASP A 135 -23.98 10.40 -17.91
CA ASP A 135 -24.76 9.85 -19.02
C ASP A 135 -23.93 9.60 -20.28
N ARG A 136 -22.60 9.88 -20.24
CA ARG A 136 -21.68 9.55 -21.33
C ARG A 136 -21.26 8.08 -21.24
N LYS A 137 -20.94 7.48 -22.38
CA LYS A 137 -20.44 6.10 -22.45
C LYS A 137 -19.07 5.99 -21.79
N CYS A 138 -18.87 4.95 -20.98
CA CYS A 138 -17.64 4.72 -20.23
C CYS A 138 -16.37 4.62 -21.10
N LYS A 139 -16.50 4.18 -22.36
CA LYS A 139 -15.37 4.20 -23.32
C LYS A 139 -14.79 5.59 -23.61
N THR A 140 -15.53 6.66 -23.31
CA THR A 140 -15.08 8.05 -23.51
C THR A 140 -14.44 8.65 -22.27
N TYR A 141 -14.33 7.91 -21.19
CA TYR A 141 -13.77 8.38 -19.93
C TYR A 141 -12.24 8.35 -19.95
N SER A 142 -11.61 9.31 -19.25
CA SER A 142 -10.20 9.19 -18.91
C SER A 142 -9.97 8.00 -17.97
N GLY A 143 -8.72 7.53 -17.85
CA GLY A 143 -8.37 6.45 -16.92
C GLY A 143 -8.80 6.76 -15.49
N GLY A 144 -8.56 7.99 -15.02
CA GLY A 144 -8.97 8.42 -13.68
C GLY A 144 -10.49 8.50 -13.49
N GLN A 145 -11.24 8.97 -14.50
CA GLN A 145 -12.71 8.95 -14.45
C GLN A 145 -13.24 7.53 -14.38
N ARG A 146 -12.71 6.64 -15.22
CA ARG A 146 -13.08 5.23 -15.25
C ARG A 146 -12.80 4.56 -13.90
N ARG A 147 -11.63 4.80 -13.32
CA ARG A 147 -11.25 4.25 -12.02
C ARG A 147 -12.17 4.72 -10.88
N ARG A 148 -12.62 5.97 -10.91
CA ARG A 148 -13.61 6.49 -9.94
C ARG A 148 -14.97 5.80 -10.08
N VAL A 149 -15.44 5.51 -11.29
CA VAL A 149 -16.67 4.72 -11.51
C VAL A 149 -16.51 3.30 -10.94
N GLU A 150 -15.38 2.65 -11.16
CA GLU A 150 -15.10 1.30 -10.66
C GLU A 150 -15.14 1.22 -9.14
N ILE A 151 -14.57 2.22 -8.45
CA ILE A 151 -14.66 2.28 -6.98
C ILE A 151 -16.10 2.54 -6.55
N ALA A 152 -16.81 3.46 -7.19
CA ALA A 152 -18.22 3.72 -6.91
C ALA A 152 -19.09 2.46 -7.09
N LEU A 153 -18.84 1.65 -8.11
CA LEU A 153 -19.48 0.34 -8.32
C LEU A 153 -19.17 -0.63 -7.17
N GLY A 154 -17.93 -0.67 -6.73
CA GLY A 154 -17.49 -1.54 -5.63
C GLY A 154 -18.15 -1.21 -4.29
N ILE A 155 -18.62 0.02 -4.08
CA ILE A 155 -19.19 0.47 -2.80
C ILE A 155 -20.68 0.81 -2.83
N ILE A 156 -21.36 0.73 -3.97
CA ILE A 156 -22.76 1.15 -4.16
C ILE A 156 -23.75 0.46 -3.20
N HIS A 157 -23.41 -0.72 -2.73
CA HIS A 157 -24.21 -1.50 -1.77
C HIS A 157 -23.86 -1.23 -0.31
N GLU A 158 -22.96 -0.25 -0.05
CA GLU A 158 -22.49 0.17 1.28
C GLU A 158 -21.83 -0.98 2.07
N PRO A 159 -20.74 -1.56 1.54
CA PRO A 159 -20.02 -2.65 2.21
C PRO A 159 -19.29 -2.17 3.47
N LYS A 160 -18.95 -3.13 4.36
CA LYS A 160 -18.12 -2.84 5.56
C LYS A 160 -16.64 -2.65 5.24
N ILE A 161 -16.17 -3.29 4.16
CA ILE A 161 -14.80 -3.23 3.67
C ILE A 161 -14.80 -3.21 2.15
N VAL A 162 -13.90 -2.44 1.58
CA VAL A 162 -13.59 -2.47 0.14
C VAL A 162 -12.18 -2.96 -0.10
N PHE A 163 -12.04 -3.92 -1.02
CA PHE A 163 -10.77 -4.41 -1.55
C PHE A 163 -10.46 -3.68 -2.86
N LEU A 164 -9.29 -3.05 -2.93
CA LEU A 164 -8.81 -2.31 -4.10
C LEU A 164 -7.51 -2.96 -4.58
N ASP A 165 -7.56 -3.63 -5.74
CA ASP A 165 -6.39 -4.27 -6.33
C ASP A 165 -5.65 -3.27 -7.21
N GLU A 166 -4.50 -2.78 -6.72
CA GLU A 166 -3.63 -1.79 -7.36
C GLU A 166 -4.41 -0.56 -7.91
N PRO A 167 -5.09 0.22 -7.04
CA PRO A 167 -6.09 1.22 -7.45
C PRO A 167 -5.53 2.35 -8.31
N THR A 168 -4.23 2.64 -8.26
CA THR A 168 -3.62 3.78 -8.93
C THR A 168 -2.69 3.39 -10.07
N THR A 169 -2.57 2.11 -10.38
CA THR A 169 -1.72 1.63 -11.47
C THR A 169 -2.18 2.21 -12.81
N GLY A 170 -1.22 2.79 -13.56
CA GLY A 170 -1.49 3.39 -14.87
C GLY A 170 -2.12 4.78 -14.84
N LEU A 171 -2.33 5.37 -13.66
CA LEU A 171 -2.81 6.74 -13.53
C LEU A 171 -1.64 7.74 -13.58
N ASP A 172 -1.90 8.91 -14.15
CA ASP A 172 -1.00 10.04 -14.07
C ASP A 172 -0.90 10.55 -12.60
N PRO A 173 0.15 11.34 -12.25
CA PRO A 173 0.36 11.80 -10.87
C PRO A 173 -0.82 12.59 -10.28
N GLN A 174 -1.51 13.39 -11.08
CA GLN A 174 -2.65 14.17 -10.63
C GLN A 174 -3.86 13.28 -10.33
N SER A 175 -4.17 12.35 -11.25
CA SER A 175 -5.24 11.36 -11.07
C SER A 175 -4.96 10.44 -9.87
N ARG A 176 -3.69 10.08 -9.62
CA ARG A 176 -3.27 9.30 -8.46
C ARG A 176 -3.53 10.06 -7.16
N ALA A 177 -3.12 11.33 -7.06
CA ALA A 177 -3.37 12.15 -5.88
C ALA A 177 -4.86 12.28 -5.56
N HIS A 178 -5.70 12.55 -6.56
CA HIS A 178 -7.15 12.57 -6.40
C HIS A 178 -7.71 11.21 -5.94
N MET A 179 -7.16 10.10 -6.42
CA MET A 179 -7.58 8.76 -6.00
C MET A 179 -7.24 8.52 -4.52
N TRP A 180 -6.08 8.98 -4.05
CA TRP A 180 -5.72 8.90 -2.64
C TRP A 180 -6.70 9.69 -1.75
N ASP A 181 -7.12 10.88 -2.20
CA ASP A 181 -8.11 11.67 -1.46
C ASP A 181 -9.46 10.95 -1.39
N GLU A 182 -9.89 10.31 -2.46
CA GLU A 182 -11.12 9.49 -2.46
C GLU A 182 -11.01 8.30 -1.49
N ILE A 183 -9.88 7.60 -1.47
CA ILE A 183 -9.66 6.47 -0.55
C ILE A 183 -9.66 6.96 0.91
N ARG A 184 -9.01 8.09 1.20
CA ARG A 184 -9.05 8.71 2.54
C ARG A 184 -10.48 9.11 2.96
N ARG A 185 -11.27 9.62 2.00
CA ARG A 185 -12.67 9.95 2.25
C ARG A 185 -13.48 8.73 2.65
N LEU A 186 -13.33 7.59 1.94
CA LEU A 186 -14.01 6.34 2.31
C LEU A 186 -13.69 5.91 3.74
N ARG A 187 -12.43 6.00 4.14
CA ARG A 187 -12.01 5.73 5.53
C ARG A 187 -12.68 6.69 6.51
N THR A 188 -12.71 7.99 6.20
CA THR A 188 -13.35 9.01 7.06
C THR A 188 -14.85 8.75 7.24
N GLU A 189 -15.50 8.19 6.23
CA GLU A 189 -16.89 7.75 6.27
C GLU A 189 -17.09 6.42 7.05
N GLY A 190 -16.02 5.87 7.64
CA GLY A 190 -16.05 4.68 8.50
C GLY A 190 -15.87 3.35 7.77
N MET A 191 -15.56 3.38 6.46
CA MET A 191 -15.28 2.18 5.69
C MET A 191 -13.87 1.67 5.96
N THR A 192 -13.71 0.35 6.07
CA THR A 192 -12.38 -0.27 6.06
C THR A 192 -11.91 -0.40 4.61
N VAL A 193 -10.67 -0.05 4.33
CA VAL A 193 -10.11 -0.15 2.99
C VAL A 193 -8.89 -1.08 3.03
N PHE A 194 -8.88 -2.08 2.17
CA PHE A 194 -7.73 -2.95 1.95
C PHE A 194 -7.19 -2.72 0.55
N ILE A 195 -5.96 -2.23 0.44
CA ILE A 195 -5.33 -1.98 -0.86
C ILE A 195 -4.16 -2.92 -1.10
N THR A 196 -3.98 -3.38 -2.33
CA THR A 196 -2.71 -3.95 -2.79
C THR A 196 -1.95 -2.90 -3.58
N THR A 197 -0.64 -2.84 -3.40
CA THR A 197 0.20 -1.92 -4.17
C THR A 197 1.64 -2.43 -4.28
N HIS A 198 2.33 -1.98 -5.30
CA HIS A 198 3.78 -2.10 -5.43
C HIS A 198 4.45 -0.71 -5.36
N TYR A 199 3.67 0.37 -5.17
CA TYR A 199 4.17 1.72 -4.99
C TYR A 199 4.40 2.02 -3.52
N LEU A 200 5.67 2.27 -3.17
CA LEU A 200 6.10 2.58 -1.80
C LEU A 200 5.55 3.90 -1.29
N ASP A 201 5.49 4.91 -2.18
CA ASP A 201 4.94 6.22 -1.90
C ASP A 201 3.42 6.17 -1.62
N GLU A 202 2.68 5.32 -2.30
CA GLU A 202 1.27 5.08 -2.03
C GLU A 202 1.07 4.45 -0.65
N ALA A 203 1.82 3.39 -0.35
CA ALA A 203 1.75 2.73 0.95
C ALA A 203 2.09 3.68 2.10
N ASP A 204 3.16 4.47 1.94
CA ASP A 204 3.63 5.43 2.94
C ASP A 204 2.66 6.59 3.18
N ALA A 205 2.06 7.12 2.10
CA ALA A 205 1.19 8.30 2.18
C ALA A 205 -0.26 7.97 2.59
N LEU A 206 -0.72 6.75 2.35
CA LEU A 206 -2.13 6.41 2.40
C LEU A 206 -2.50 5.45 3.54
N CYS A 207 -1.62 4.47 3.84
CA CYS A 207 -1.96 3.37 4.73
C CYS A 207 -1.72 3.71 6.20
N ASP A 208 -2.66 3.32 7.07
CA ASP A 208 -2.50 3.36 8.53
C ASP A 208 -1.53 2.25 8.98
N ARG A 209 -1.68 1.05 8.38
CA ARG A 209 -0.79 -0.11 8.58
C ARG A 209 -0.52 -0.78 7.26
N ILE A 210 0.66 -1.43 7.15
CA ILE A 210 1.10 -2.16 5.97
C ILE A 210 1.58 -3.54 6.38
N ALA A 211 1.27 -4.55 5.56
CA ALA A 211 1.99 -5.81 5.53
C ALA A 211 2.84 -5.87 4.26
N ILE A 212 4.13 -6.12 4.42
CA ILE A 212 5.07 -6.32 3.32
C ILE A 212 5.09 -7.80 2.97
N MET A 213 4.76 -8.10 1.72
CA MET A 213 4.70 -9.46 1.21
C MET A 213 5.82 -9.73 0.22
N ASP A 214 6.53 -10.84 0.42
CA ASP A 214 7.51 -11.37 -0.52
C ASP A 214 7.41 -12.89 -0.61
N HIS A 215 7.54 -13.43 -1.83
CA HIS A 215 7.50 -14.87 -2.10
C HIS A 215 6.36 -15.66 -1.42
N GLY A 216 5.18 -15.05 -1.28
CA GLY A 216 3.99 -15.69 -0.69
C GLY A 216 3.89 -15.61 0.83
N GLU A 217 4.78 -14.88 1.50
CA GLU A 217 4.84 -14.71 2.95
C GLU A 217 4.81 -13.23 3.36
N VAL A 218 4.27 -12.93 4.53
CA VAL A 218 4.38 -11.61 5.14
C VAL A 218 5.72 -11.52 5.87
N VAL A 219 6.61 -10.63 5.42
CA VAL A 219 7.97 -10.47 5.95
C VAL A 219 8.08 -9.34 6.99
N ALA A 220 7.14 -8.41 6.99
CA ALA A 220 7.02 -7.36 7.99
C ALA A 220 5.58 -6.82 8.04
N GLU A 221 5.12 -6.36 9.20
CA GLU A 221 3.83 -5.69 9.38
C GLU A 221 3.95 -4.61 10.46
N GLY A 222 3.32 -3.46 10.23
CA GLY A 222 3.30 -2.34 11.16
C GLY A 222 2.81 -1.05 10.50
N THR A 223 2.82 0.05 11.23
CA THR A 223 2.63 1.37 10.62
C THR A 223 3.86 1.73 9.76
N PRO A 224 3.70 2.56 8.70
CA PRO A 224 4.86 3.02 7.91
C PRO A 224 5.98 3.61 8.77
N ALA A 225 5.62 4.35 9.82
CA ALA A 225 6.58 4.97 10.73
C ALA A 225 7.32 3.96 11.62
N GLU A 226 6.63 2.92 12.12
CA GLU A 226 7.24 1.83 12.89
C GLU A 226 8.22 1.03 12.04
N LEU A 227 7.79 0.60 10.86
CA LEU A 227 8.62 -0.17 9.94
C LEU A 227 9.90 0.57 9.55
N LYS A 228 9.80 1.88 9.29
CA LYS A 228 10.98 2.71 8.98
C LYS A 228 11.92 2.84 10.17
N ARG A 229 11.40 2.92 11.40
CA ARG A 229 12.22 3.00 12.63
C ARG A 229 12.94 1.70 12.97
N GLU A 230 12.40 0.53 12.59
CA GLU A 230 13.04 -0.76 12.86
C GLU A 230 14.38 -0.96 12.15
N ILE A 231 14.63 -0.25 11.04
CA ILE A 231 15.77 -0.55 10.17
C ILE A 231 17.03 0.17 10.57
N SER A 232 16.92 1.45 10.87
CA SER A 232 17.98 2.30 11.41
C SER A 232 17.38 3.64 11.78
N GLY A 233 17.97 4.35 12.73
CA GLY A 233 17.69 5.75 12.94
C GLY A 233 17.86 6.57 11.65
N GLU A 234 17.51 7.84 11.67
CA GLU A 234 17.77 8.75 10.55
C GLU A 234 19.29 8.81 10.28
N VAL A 235 19.68 8.99 9.01
CA VAL A 235 21.10 9.08 8.64
C VAL A 235 21.43 10.51 8.27
N VAL A 236 22.37 11.12 9.01
CA VAL A 236 22.94 12.42 8.66
C VAL A 236 24.21 12.16 7.84
N ILE A 237 24.20 12.60 6.58
CA ILE A 237 25.36 12.52 5.69
C ILE A 237 26.08 13.85 5.77
N VAL A 238 27.36 13.80 6.14
CA VAL A 238 28.24 14.96 6.32
C VAL A 238 29.32 14.91 5.26
N GLY A 239 29.35 15.88 4.35
CA GLY A 239 30.43 16.04 3.37
C GLY A 239 31.51 16.96 3.90
N LEU A 240 32.75 16.49 3.86
CA LEU A 240 33.94 17.18 4.32
C LEU A 240 35.04 17.12 3.25
N ASP A 241 36.17 17.83 3.47
CA ASP A 241 37.35 17.54 2.68
C ASP A 241 38.01 16.23 3.16
N ALA A 242 38.63 15.50 2.22
CA ALA A 242 39.31 14.25 2.52
C ALA A 242 40.31 14.32 3.70
N PRO A 243 41.13 15.40 3.86
CA PRO A 243 42.03 15.54 5.02
C PRO A 243 41.32 15.72 6.35
N SER A 244 40.12 16.31 6.36
CA SER A 244 39.35 16.60 7.57
C SER A 244 38.50 15.42 8.07
N THR A 245 38.19 14.48 7.19
CA THR A 245 37.29 13.35 7.45
C THR A 245 37.70 12.47 8.64
N PRO A 246 39.01 12.05 8.80
CA PRO A 246 39.38 11.20 9.94
C PRO A 246 39.19 11.92 11.28
N ARG A 247 39.54 13.21 11.36
CA ARG A 247 39.39 13.99 12.58
C ARG A 247 37.92 14.25 12.93
N ALA A 248 37.07 14.48 11.91
CA ALA A 248 35.64 14.62 12.10
C ALA A 248 35.00 13.31 12.56
N ALA A 249 35.45 12.17 12.01
CA ALA A 249 34.98 10.85 12.42
C ALA A 249 35.28 10.58 13.90
N GLU A 250 36.51 10.76 14.36
CA GLU A 250 36.89 10.61 15.77
C GLU A 250 36.09 11.50 16.70
N LEU A 251 35.81 12.75 16.27
CA LEU A 251 35.05 13.73 17.03
C LEU A 251 33.56 13.36 17.18
N LEU A 252 32.94 12.86 16.10
CA LEU A 252 31.52 12.59 16.05
C LEU A 252 31.13 11.19 16.52
N ASP A 253 32.05 10.22 16.44
CA ASP A 253 31.83 8.85 16.91
C ASP A 253 31.64 8.76 18.45
N THR A 254 32.17 9.75 19.19
CA THR A 254 32.01 9.82 20.64
C THR A 254 30.74 10.49 21.12
N GLU A 255 29.93 11.02 20.21
CA GLU A 255 28.75 11.79 20.57
C GLU A 255 27.56 10.84 20.88
N ALA A 256 26.86 11.12 21.98
CA ALA A 256 25.78 10.25 22.49
C ALA A 256 24.57 10.10 21.55
N TYR A 257 24.40 11.03 20.62
CA TYR A 257 23.33 11.00 19.62
C TYR A 257 23.69 10.20 18.36
N VAL A 258 24.94 9.69 18.24
CA VAL A 258 25.42 8.88 17.14
C VAL A 258 25.46 7.41 17.59
N SER A 259 24.58 6.60 16.99
CA SER A 259 24.52 5.16 17.30
C SER A 259 25.55 4.34 16.49
N LYS A 260 25.90 4.83 15.28
CA LYS A 260 26.89 4.24 14.37
C LYS A 260 27.43 5.32 13.44
N LEU A 261 28.73 5.21 13.09
CA LEU A 261 29.38 6.07 12.11
C LEU A 261 30.04 5.21 11.03
N GLU A 262 29.89 5.61 9.78
CA GLU A 262 30.55 5.00 8.62
C GLU A 262 31.22 6.08 7.77
N THR A 263 32.42 5.78 7.26
CA THR A 263 33.10 6.64 6.30
C THR A 263 32.63 6.29 4.89
N VAL A 264 32.29 7.30 4.09
CA VAL A 264 31.88 7.15 2.68
C VAL A 264 33.04 7.56 1.78
N ASP A 265 33.17 6.95 0.61
CA ASP A 265 34.13 7.34 -0.43
C ASP A 265 33.96 8.83 -0.77
N GLU A 266 35.07 9.51 -1.10
CA GLU A 266 35.16 10.95 -1.41
C GLU A 266 35.12 11.93 -0.23
N GLY A 267 35.28 11.48 1.03
CA GLY A 267 35.39 12.36 2.19
C GLY A 267 34.09 12.65 2.91
N GLY A 268 33.12 11.74 2.87
CA GLY A 268 31.88 11.83 3.60
C GLY A 268 31.82 10.96 4.86
N LEU A 269 30.92 11.33 5.80
CA LEU A 269 30.56 10.53 6.97
C LEU A 269 29.07 10.27 6.94
N ARG A 270 28.66 9.05 7.27
CA ARG A 270 27.29 8.68 7.59
C ARG A 270 27.14 8.50 9.08
N LEU A 271 26.30 9.32 9.69
CA LEU A 271 25.98 9.26 11.11
C LEU A 271 24.58 8.69 11.25
N TYR A 272 24.45 7.54 11.88
CA TYR A 272 23.16 6.96 12.25
C TYR A 272 22.71 7.58 13.56
N VAL A 273 21.56 8.26 13.56
CA VAL A 273 21.05 9.05 14.68
C VAL A 273 19.57 8.73 14.91
N ASP A 274 19.10 8.88 16.15
CA ASP A 274 17.67 8.62 16.43
C ASP A 274 16.75 9.69 15.79
N GLU A 275 17.18 10.96 15.85
CA GLU A 275 16.45 12.10 15.32
C GLU A 275 17.39 13.10 14.65
N GLY A 276 17.39 13.12 13.33
CA GLY A 276 18.32 13.95 12.55
C GLY A 276 18.07 15.44 12.69
N ALA A 277 16.82 15.87 12.87
CA ALA A 277 16.50 17.27 13.10
C ALA A 277 17.18 17.84 14.36
N THR A 278 17.30 17.01 15.40
CA THR A 278 18.00 17.36 16.65
C THR A 278 19.51 17.17 16.56
N ALA A 279 19.95 16.17 15.79
CA ALA A 279 21.37 15.86 15.62
C ALA A 279 22.10 16.87 14.72
N ILE A 280 21.52 17.32 13.62
CA ILE A 280 22.13 18.27 12.67
C ILE A 280 22.68 19.53 13.36
N PRO A 281 21.93 20.26 14.19
CA PRO A 281 22.48 21.43 14.88
C PRO A 281 23.64 21.11 15.84
N GLN A 282 23.68 19.89 16.38
CA GLN A 282 24.76 19.43 17.27
C GLN A 282 26.02 19.10 16.44
N VAL A 283 25.87 18.39 15.33
CA VAL A 283 26.94 18.10 14.37
C VAL A 283 27.58 19.40 13.89
N LEU A 284 26.77 20.37 13.44
CA LEU A 284 27.26 21.68 12.96
C LEU A 284 28.09 22.39 14.02
N ARG A 285 27.59 22.54 15.25
CA ARG A 285 28.29 23.17 16.35
C ARG A 285 29.59 22.47 16.68
N ARG A 286 29.61 21.13 16.63
CA ARG A 286 30.78 20.34 16.99
C ARG A 286 31.87 20.48 15.97
N LEU A 287 31.55 20.49 14.67
CA LEU A 287 32.48 20.70 13.58
C LEU A 287 33.05 22.15 13.59
N ASP A 288 32.20 23.14 13.77
CA ASP A 288 32.56 24.56 13.84
C ASP A 288 33.56 24.82 15.00
N HIS A 289 33.28 24.31 16.20
CA HIS A 289 34.19 24.41 17.36
C HIS A 289 35.54 23.72 17.13
N ALA A 290 35.58 22.71 16.27
CA ALA A 290 36.84 22.00 15.92
C ALA A 290 37.56 22.66 14.74
N GLY A 291 37.00 23.70 14.15
CA GLY A 291 37.57 24.40 12.97
C GLY A 291 37.58 23.49 11.72
N LEU A 292 36.55 22.63 11.58
CA LEU A 292 36.40 21.75 10.44
C LEU A 292 35.32 22.30 9.50
N ASP A 293 35.72 22.58 8.26
CA ASP A 293 34.82 23.15 7.26
C ASP A 293 33.88 22.09 6.69
N LEU A 294 32.58 22.36 6.81
CA LEU A 294 31.54 21.53 6.27
C LEU A 294 31.28 21.89 4.80
N ARG A 295 31.26 20.90 3.90
CA ARG A 295 30.87 21.09 2.48
C ARG A 295 29.40 20.89 2.23
N SER A 296 28.81 19.83 2.82
CA SER A 296 27.39 19.52 2.74
C SER A 296 26.91 18.79 3.98
N ILE A 297 25.61 18.95 4.28
CA ILE A 297 24.93 18.14 5.27
C ILE A 297 23.55 17.78 4.73
N GLU A 298 23.23 16.51 4.75
CA GLU A 298 21.97 15.98 4.24
C GLU A 298 21.34 15.05 5.26
N LEU A 299 20.02 15.12 5.38
CA LEU A 299 19.25 14.20 6.20
C LEU A 299 18.61 13.15 5.30
N HIS A 300 19.06 11.93 5.43
CA HIS A 300 18.41 10.77 4.81
C HIS A 300 17.51 10.10 5.84
N ARG A 301 16.21 10.12 5.56
CA ARG A 301 15.22 9.41 6.36
C ARG A 301 14.96 8.04 5.76
N PRO A 302 14.91 6.98 6.59
CA PRO A 302 14.59 5.66 6.11
C PRO A 302 13.27 5.67 5.33
N SER A 303 13.27 4.99 4.20
CA SER A 303 12.12 4.81 3.33
C SER A 303 11.58 3.38 3.46
N LEU A 304 10.37 3.13 2.97
CA LEU A 304 9.85 1.76 2.86
C LEU A 304 10.66 0.88 1.88
N ASP A 305 11.43 1.49 0.96
CA ASP A 305 12.36 0.74 0.10
C ASP A 305 13.53 0.18 0.90
N ASP A 306 14.06 0.97 1.85
CA ASP A 306 15.09 0.50 2.78
C ASP A 306 14.57 -0.62 3.68
N VAL A 307 13.29 -0.54 4.10
CA VAL A 307 12.61 -1.62 4.83
C VAL A 307 12.57 -2.89 3.98
N PHE A 308 12.09 -2.78 2.76
CA PHE A 308 11.96 -3.91 1.85
C PHE A 308 13.32 -4.54 1.56
N LEU A 309 14.32 -3.72 1.23
CA LEU A 309 15.70 -4.16 0.97
C LEU A 309 16.29 -4.93 2.16
N THR A 310 16.12 -4.39 3.38
CA THR A 310 16.66 -5.02 4.60
C THR A 310 15.97 -6.35 4.91
N LYS A 311 14.65 -6.45 4.71
CA LYS A 311 13.87 -7.67 5.00
C LYS A 311 14.00 -8.75 3.92
N THR A 312 14.28 -8.37 2.66
CA THR A 312 14.25 -9.30 1.50
C THR A 312 15.60 -9.45 0.78
N GLY A 313 16.57 -8.56 1.04
CA GLY A 313 17.88 -8.55 0.39
C GLY A 313 17.88 -7.94 -1.02
N ARG A 314 16.79 -7.33 -1.49
CA ARG A 314 16.65 -6.70 -2.81
C ARG A 314 15.75 -5.47 -2.75
N SER A 315 15.95 -4.50 -3.66
CA SER A 315 15.09 -3.33 -3.79
C SER A 315 13.77 -3.69 -4.50
N LEU A 316 12.67 -3.06 -4.06
CA LEU A 316 11.38 -3.22 -4.73
C LEU A 316 11.38 -2.61 -6.15
N ARG A 317 12.24 -1.63 -6.42
CA ARG A 317 12.36 -0.93 -7.72
C ARG A 317 13.06 -1.78 -8.78
N GLU A 318 13.79 -2.81 -8.38
CA GLU A 318 14.54 -3.72 -9.26
C GLU A 318 13.81 -5.05 -9.51
N SER A 319 12.55 -5.18 -9.08
CA SER A 319 11.80 -6.44 -9.03
C SER A 319 10.73 -6.53 -10.13
#